data_45973130ed091523b1d2ca49376f2fd5
#
_entry.id   45973130ed091523b1d2ca49376f2fd5
#
_cell.length_a   1.000
_cell.length_b   1.000
_cell.length_c   1.000
_cell.angle_alpha   90.00
_cell.angle_beta   90.00
_cell.angle_gamma   90.00
#
_symmetry.space_group_name_H-M   'P 1'
#
loop_
_entity.id
_entity.type
_entity.pdbx_description
1 polymer ?
#
loop_
_entity_poly.entity_id
_entity_poly.type
_entity_poly.pdbx_seq_one_letter_code
_entity_poly.pdbx_strand_id
1 'polypeptide(L)'
;MTAVMPAAAELARARGLAQRSRLAWVDLDAEPIDPKAVTLLPVDLMTRFLAVPFAFADGVLRVAIADPAAADLVTREIAVPIDFVVAPRASIMNLLDSLRQTKRTGSLVALPPAADLGGEPEMMFLVHAADAGATDLHYVPMESGLSVRARIDGVLREIGAIPDVLAAAAISRLKVQSRLDISESRRSQEGRLQITSSTGREFDVRLTIIPTVAGEGAALRLLEHTAHPPSLTEVGLSPDLQLQLERIINQRRGALLVTGPTGSGKSTTIYAALNDLATPELDIVTVEDPVEYRFDGVYQVEINPVVGRTFESALRMILRSDPDVIAVGEMRDLATASTTLKAALSGTFVLSTLHTYDAPAAITRLLDVGVEPYVTAATVTAVLAQRLVRRLCIYCRERRPVTALERADLSLDDGEHFLFSAVGCPLCDRGYRGRLGVHQLMVMDDELRQLALEHAPHAQLRDVARANGMQTLLDDGVTKALAGLTTLDELKRIVSGEDGSALPA
;
A
#
# COMPACT_ATOMS: atom_id res chain seq x y z
N MET A 1 -20.57 -13.71 -13.22
CA MET A 1 -21.16 -12.54 -12.52
C MET A 1 -21.95 -13.04 -11.31
N THR A 2 -21.32 -13.17 -10.16
CA THR A 2 -22.00 -13.45 -8.89
C THR A 2 -22.04 -12.11 -8.15
N ALA A 3 -23.21 -11.51 -8.02
CA ALA A 3 -23.41 -10.25 -7.32
C ALA A 3 -22.85 -10.37 -5.89
N VAL A 4 -21.95 -9.49 -5.51
CA VAL A 4 -21.45 -9.36 -4.13
C VAL A 4 -22.65 -8.96 -3.27
N MET A 5 -23.07 -9.85 -2.38
CA MET A 5 -24.16 -9.55 -1.45
C MET A 5 -23.66 -8.60 -0.36
N PRO A 6 -24.49 -7.64 0.11
CA PRO A 6 -24.13 -6.80 1.24
C PRO A 6 -23.78 -7.65 2.48
N ALA A 7 -22.78 -7.25 3.26
CA ALA A 7 -22.29 -8.00 4.45
C ALA A 7 -23.41 -8.38 5.43
N ALA A 8 -24.40 -7.52 5.63
CA ALA A 8 -25.58 -7.80 6.46
C ALA A 8 -26.45 -8.96 5.92
N ALA A 9 -26.53 -9.13 4.61
CA ALA A 9 -27.31 -10.21 4.00
C ALA A 9 -26.56 -11.56 4.10
N GLU A 10 -25.24 -11.59 4.05
CA GLU A 10 -24.42 -12.78 4.28
C GLU A 10 -24.48 -13.25 5.74
N LEU A 11 -24.41 -12.33 6.69
CA LEU A 11 -24.60 -12.63 8.12
C LEU A 11 -25.98 -13.23 8.39
N ALA A 12 -27.04 -12.66 7.83
CA ALA A 12 -28.40 -13.18 7.96
C ALA A 12 -28.53 -14.59 7.37
N ARG A 13 -27.89 -14.84 6.23
CA ARG A 13 -27.85 -16.15 5.57
C ARG A 13 -27.11 -17.19 6.44
N ALA A 14 -25.96 -16.86 6.99
CA ALA A 14 -25.20 -17.74 7.86
C ALA A 14 -25.98 -18.12 9.12
N ARG A 15 -26.64 -17.15 9.78
CA ARG A 15 -27.51 -17.39 10.92
C ARG A 15 -28.68 -18.32 10.59
N GLY A 16 -29.34 -18.10 9.46
CA GLY A 16 -30.44 -18.97 9.01
C GLY A 16 -30.00 -20.41 8.68
N LEU A 17 -28.75 -20.56 8.16
CA LEU A 17 -28.16 -21.86 7.88
C LEU A 17 -27.81 -22.59 9.20
N ALA A 18 -27.19 -21.91 10.15
CA ALA A 18 -26.85 -22.43 11.46
C ALA A 18 -28.09 -22.94 12.21
N GLN A 19 -29.18 -22.18 12.19
CA GLN A 19 -30.46 -22.57 12.82
C GLN A 19 -31.05 -23.83 12.21
N ARG A 20 -31.05 -23.97 10.89
CA ARG A 20 -31.56 -25.19 10.18
C ARG A 20 -30.70 -26.41 10.46
N SER A 21 -29.41 -26.25 10.65
CA SER A 21 -28.45 -27.35 10.87
C SER A 21 -28.22 -27.65 12.34
N ARG A 22 -28.85 -26.91 13.26
CA ARG A 22 -28.65 -27.00 14.72
C ARG A 22 -27.21 -26.79 15.16
N LEU A 23 -26.48 -25.95 14.43
CA LEU A 23 -25.14 -25.54 14.75
C LEU A 23 -25.13 -24.10 15.33
N ALA A 24 -24.11 -23.76 16.10
CA ALA A 24 -23.87 -22.37 16.46
C ALA A 24 -23.41 -21.56 15.22
N TRP A 25 -23.50 -20.25 15.26
CA TRP A 25 -22.95 -19.38 14.23
C TRP A 25 -21.88 -18.47 14.86
N VAL A 26 -20.94 -18.01 14.03
CA VAL A 26 -19.85 -17.12 14.43
C VAL A 26 -19.62 -16.04 13.38
N ASP A 27 -19.28 -14.84 13.84
CA ASP A 27 -18.74 -13.80 12.98
C ASP A 27 -17.21 -13.84 13.08
N LEU A 28 -16.56 -14.46 12.09
CA LEU A 28 -15.10 -14.62 12.08
C LEU A 28 -14.34 -13.30 11.98
N ASP A 29 -14.98 -12.22 11.53
CA ASP A 29 -14.33 -10.91 11.44
C ASP A 29 -14.27 -10.23 12.82
N ALA A 30 -15.12 -10.66 13.77
CA ALA A 30 -15.17 -10.19 15.14
C ALA A 30 -14.52 -11.13 16.18
N GLU A 31 -14.31 -12.41 15.82
CA GLU A 31 -13.77 -13.41 16.75
C GLU A 31 -12.22 -13.48 16.70
N PRO A 32 -11.58 -13.64 17.85
CA PRO A 32 -10.14 -13.90 17.90
C PRO A 32 -9.83 -15.27 17.29
N ILE A 33 -8.87 -15.31 16.37
CA ILE A 33 -8.40 -16.54 15.74
C ILE A 33 -7.16 -17.06 16.49
N ASP A 34 -7.24 -18.28 17.02
CA ASP A 34 -6.07 -18.95 17.59
C ASP A 34 -5.14 -19.47 16.48
N PRO A 35 -3.92 -18.92 16.35
CA PRO A 35 -2.98 -19.36 15.33
C PRO A 35 -2.63 -20.85 15.41
N LYS A 36 -2.66 -21.46 16.62
CA LYS A 36 -2.39 -22.88 16.82
C LYS A 36 -3.51 -23.75 16.25
N ALA A 37 -4.75 -23.31 16.42
CA ALA A 37 -5.90 -24.02 15.84
C ALA A 37 -5.78 -24.11 14.31
N VAL A 38 -5.41 -22.99 13.67
CA VAL A 38 -5.25 -22.90 12.21
C VAL A 38 -4.21 -23.88 11.67
N THR A 39 -3.19 -24.24 12.42
CA THR A 39 -2.14 -25.19 11.98
C THR A 39 -2.60 -26.65 11.97
N LEU A 40 -3.73 -26.98 12.60
CA LEU A 40 -4.24 -28.35 12.75
C LEU A 40 -4.95 -28.87 11.48
N LEU A 41 -5.29 -28.00 10.53
CA LEU A 41 -5.86 -28.40 9.24
C LEU A 41 -5.03 -27.79 8.09
N PRO A 42 -4.59 -28.58 7.10
CA PRO A 42 -3.91 -28.06 5.92
C PRO A 42 -4.75 -27.07 5.12
N VAL A 43 -4.14 -25.96 4.65
CA VAL A 43 -4.85 -24.88 3.92
C VAL A 43 -5.55 -25.39 2.66
N ASP A 44 -5.01 -26.42 2.01
CA ASP A 44 -5.62 -27.01 0.82
C ASP A 44 -6.95 -27.70 1.16
N LEU A 45 -7.02 -28.36 2.31
CA LEU A 45 -8.25 -28.97 2.83
C LEU A 45 -9.22 -27.90 3.34
N MET A 46 -8.72 -26.88 4.05
CA MET A 46 -9.53 -25.73 4.44
C MET A 46 -10.23 -25.09 3.23
N THR A 47 -9.49 -24.92 2.14
CA THR A 47 -10.00 -24.36 0.89
C THR A 47 -11.02 -25.26 0.22
N ARG A 48 -10.70 -26.55 0.13
CA ARG A 48 -11.57 -27.56 -0.50
C ARG A 48 -12.91 -27.65 0.18
N PHE A 49 -12.94 -27.58 1.52
CA PHE A 49 -14.13 -27.73 2.32
C PHE A 49 -14.76 -26.41 2.77
N LEU A 50 -14.13 -25.25 2.47
CA LEU A 50 -14.51 -23.94 3.00
C LEU A 50 -14.71 -24.00 4.53
N ALA A 51 -13.70 -24.55 5.21
CA ALA A 51 -13.68 -24.80 6.64
C ALA A 51 -12.41 -24.23 7.25
N VAL A 52 -12.51 -23.47 8.34
CA VAL A 52 -11.36 -22.85 8.98
C VAL A 52 -11.38 -23.11 10.49
N PRO A 53 -10.35 -23.79 11.03
CA PRO A 53 -10.16 -23.89 12.47
C PRO A 53 -9.82 -22.49 13.04
N PHE A 54 -10.50 -22.06 14.09
CA PHE A 54 -10.29 -20.73 14.65
C PHE A 54 -10.02 -20.70 16.17
N ALA A 55 -10.33 -21.77 16.90
CA ALA A 55 -10.02 -21.88 18.32
C ALA A 55 -9.70 -23.32 18.73
N PHE A 56 -8.81 -23.52 19.67
CA PHE A 56 -8.51 -24.83 20.26
C PHE A 56 -8.43 -24.70 21.78
N ALA A 57 -9.41 -25.24 22.49
CA ALA A 57 -9.51 -25.20 23.95
C ALA A 57 -10.02 -26.54 24.49
N ASP A 58 -9.53 -26.96 25.64
CA ASP A 58 -9.94 -28.18 26.34
C ASP A 58 -9.89 -29.45 25.47
N GLY A 59 -8.97 -29.49 24.51
CA GLY A 59 -8.82 -30.62 23.59
C GLY A 59 -9.83 -30.67 22.45
N VAL A 60 -10.68 -29.65 22.30
CA VAL A 60 -11.70 -29.54 21.25
C VAL A 60 -11.30 -28.45 20.26
N LEU A 61 -11.32 -28.79 18.96
CA LEU A 61 -11.05 -27.86 17.87
C LEU A 61 -12.36 -27.24 17.37
N ARG A 62 -12.48 -25.92 17.45
CA ARG A 62 -13.62 -25.22 16.87
C ARG A 62 -13.33 -24.86 15.41
N VAL A 63 -14.22 -25.30 14.52
CA VAL A 63 -14.06 -25.14 13.07
C VAL A 63 -15.26 -24.38 12.50
N ALA A 64 -15.00 -23.25 11.89
CA ALA A 64 -16.01 -22.49 11.14
C ALA A 64 -16.16 -23.07 9.72
N ILE A 65 -17.38 -23.34 9.30
CA ILE A 65 -17.73 -23.90 8.00
C ILE A 65 -18.75 -23.02 7.27
N ALA A 66 -18.60 -22.88 5.94
CA ALA A 66 -19.56 -22.16 5.12
C ALA A 66 -20.81 -23.00 4.80
N ASP A 67 -20.65 -24.32 4.78
CA ASP A 67 -21.72 -25.29 4.51
C ASP A 67 -21.66 -26.43 5.54
N PRO A 68 -22.73 -26.69 6.29
CA PRO A 68 -22.82 -27.83 7.22
C PRO A 68 -22.50 -29.19 6.62
N ALA A 69 -22.73 -29.39 5.33
CA ALA A 69 -22.39 -30.63 4.64
C ALA A 69 -20.87 -30.94 4.63
N ALA A 70 -20.02 -29.92 4.89
CA ALA A 70 -18.57 -30.12 4.98
C ALA A 70 -18.13 -30.78 6.31
N ALA A 71 -18.94 -30.79 7.35
CA ALA A 71 -18.59 -31.28 8.68
C ALA A 71 -18.08 -32.73 8.67
N ASP A 72 -18.77 -33.63 8.05
CA ASP A 72 -18.37 -35.04 7.97
C ASP A 72 -17.08 -35.27 7.18
N LEU A 73 -16.81 -34.41 6.20
CA LEU A 73 -15.59 -34.46 5.38
C LEU A 73 -14.38 -33.96 6.18
N VAL A 74 -14.54 -32.88 6.91
CA VAL A 74 -13.49 -32.32 7.77
C VAL A 74 -13.16 -33.24 8.94
N THR A 75 -14.17 -33.90 9.54
CA THR A 75 -13.98 -34.83 10.65
C THR A 75 -13.11 -36.03 10.28
N ARG A 76 -13.11 -36.46 9.02
CA ARG A 76 -12.24 -37.54 8.54
C ARG A 76 -10.79 -37.22 8.45
N GLU A 77 -10.46 -35.95 8.38
CA GLU A 77 -9.09 -35.42 8.15
C GLU A 77 -8.39 -35.00 9.47
N ILE A 78 -9.13 -34.95 10.59
CA ILE A 78 -8.63 -34.43 11.86
C ILE A 78 -8.86 -35.45 12.97
N ALA A 79 -7.83 -35.76 13.72
CA ALA A 79 -7.84 -36.76 14.79
C ALA A 79 -8.29 -36.25 16.19
N VAL A 80 -8.67 -34.96 16.31
CA VAL A 80 -9.14 -34.36 17.56
C VAL A 80 -10.66 -34.11 17.49
N PRO A 81 -11.36 -34.05 18.65
CA PRO A 81 -12.77 -33.68 18.70
C PRO A 81 -12.99 -32.30 18.09
N ILE A 82 -14.07 -32.17 17.28
CA ILE A 82 -14.38 -30.93 16.57
C ILE A 82 -15.75 -30.41 16.99
N ASP A 83 -15.82 -29.12 17.30
CA ASP A 83 -17.03 -28.33 17.43
C ASP A 83 -17.23 -27.46 16.19
N PHE A 84 -18.26 -27.75 15.40
CA PHE A 84 -18.53 -27.01 14.16
C PHE A 84 -19.46 -25.84 14.40
N VAL A 85 -19.11 -24.71 13.79
CA VAL A 85 -19.94 -23.50 13.77
C VAL A 85 -20.10 -22.99 12.34
N VAL A 86 -21.22 -22.36 12.04
CA VAL A 86 -21.44 -21.76 10.71
C VAL A 86 -20.93 -20.32 10.70
N ALA A 87 -20.19 -19.97 9.64
CA ALA A 87 -19.73 -18.61 9.42
C ALA A 87 -20.10 -18.11 8.00
N PRO A 88 -20.15 -16.77 7.78
CA PRO A 88 -20.34 -16.22 6.45
C PRO A 88 -19.27 -16.74 5.48
N ARG A 89 -19.69 -17.10 4.27
CA ARG A 89 -18.78 -17.62 3.26
C ARG A 89 -17.67 -16.60 2.90
N ALA A 90 -18.02 -15.31 2.81
CA ALA A 90 -17.06 -14.26 2.53
C ALA A 90 -15.98 -14.16 3.62
N SER A 91 -16.35 -14.18 4.89
CA SER A 91 -15.40 -14.16 6.02
C SER A 91 -14.45 -15.37 5.99
N ILE A 92 -14.97 -16.57 5.69
CA ILE A 92 -14.14 -17.77 5.50
C ILE A 92 -13.19 -17.60 4.31
N MET A 93 -13.67 -17.11 3.15
CA MET A 93 -12.84 -16.92 1.97
C MET A 93 -11.76 -15.86 2.21
N ASN A 94 -12.11 -14.74 2.82
CA ASN A 94 -11.14 -13.69 3.20
C ASN A 94 -10.04 -14.24 4.12
N LEU A 95 -10.42 -15.08 5.09
CA LEU A 95 -9.46 -15.72 5.98
C LEU A 95 -8.61 -16.75 5.25
N LEU A 96 -9.18 -17.54 4.35
CA LEU A 96 -8.44 -18.51 3.53
C LEU A 96 -7.47 -17.84 2.57
N ASP A 97 -7.86 -16.76 1.92
CA ASP A 97 -6.97 -15.99 1.08
C ASP A 97 -5.86 -15.37 1.92
N SER A 98 -6.20 -14.94 3.12
CA SER A 98 -5.25 -14.52 4.14
C SER A 98 -4.25 -15.63 4.50
N LEU A 99 -4.72 -16.81 4.77
CA LEU A 99 -3.90 -17.99 5.12
C LEU A 99 -3.02 -18.46 3.96
N ARG A 100 -3.53 -18.41 2.74
CA ARG A 100 -2.78 -18.71 1.52
C ARG A 100 -1.65 -17.71 1.31
N GLN A 101 -1.92 -16.42 1.46
CA GLN A 101 -0.90 -15.38 1.40
C GLN A 101 0.15 -15.55 2.50
N THR A 102 -0.23 -16.01 3.68
CA THR A 102 0.64 -16.17 4.85
C THR A 102 1.50 -17.43 4.81
N LYS A 103 0.98 -18.57 4.31
CA LYS A 103 1.85 -19.72 3.99
C LYS A 103 2.98 -19.31 3.05
N ARG A 104 2.78 -18.23 2.30
CA ARG A 104 3.73 -17.64 1.38
C ARG A 104 4.64 -16.59 2.03
N THR A 105 4.14 -15.77 2.96
CA THR A 105 4.92 -14.75 3.68
C THR A 105 5.54 -15.25 4.99
N GLY A 106 4.94 -16.20 5.69
CA GLY A 106 5.50 -16.82 6.90
C GLY A 106 6.68 -17.74 6.62
N SER A 107 6.88 -18.15 5.37
CA SER A 107 8.03 -18.92 4.90
C SER A 107 8.98 -18.08 4.04
N LEU A 108 9.25 -16.84 4.45
CA LEU A 108 10.51 -16.17 4.11
C LEU A 108 11.68 -16.80 4.92
N VAL A 109 11.44 -17.94 5.59
CA VAL A 109 12.48 -18.84 6.05
C VAL A 109 13.16 -19.36 4.79
N ALA A 110 14.42 -19.01 4.65
CA ALA A 110 15.39 -19.40 3.64
C ALA A 110 14.86 -20.39 2.59
N LEU A 111 14.76 -19.95 1.34
CA LEU A 111 14.69 -20.89 0.23
C LEU A 111 15.78 -21.94 0.43
N PRO A 112 15.56 -23.20 -0.02
CA PRO A 112 16.56 -24.24 0.11
C PRO A 112 17.92 -23.77 -0.41
N PRO A 113 19.03 -24.31 0.12
CA PRO A 113 20.36 -23.96 -0.34
C PRO A 113 20.41 -24.00 -1.87
N ALA A 114 21.14 -23.08 -2.47
CA ALA A 114 21.19 -22.90 -3.93
C ALA A 114 21.53 -24.17 -4.74
N ALA A 115 22.02 -25.23 -4.09
CA ALA A 115 22.23 -26.55 -4.69
C ALA A 115 20.94 -27.26 -5.10
N ASP A 116 19.81 -26.92 -4.48
CA ASP A 116 18.48 -27.48 -4.76
C ASP A 116 17.60 -26.53 -5.61
N LEU A 117 18.10 -25.33 -5.92
CA LEU A 117 17.44 -24.33 -6.72
C LEU A 117 17.68 -24.64 -8.21
N GLY A 118 16.92 -25.47 -8.89
CA GLY A 118 17.06 -25.75 -10.33
C GLY A 118 17.50 -24.55 -11.16
N GLY A 119 18.03 -24.73 -12.33
CA GLY A 119 18.79 -23.84 -13.26
C GLY A 119 18.68 -22.31 -13.25
N GLU A 120 17.67 -21.68 -12.60
CA GLU A 120 17.43 -20.23 -12.63
C GLU A 120 17.06 -19.66 -11.26
N PRO A 121 18.02 -19.61 -10.30
CA PRO A 121 17.75 -19.17 -8.93
C PRO A 121 17.24 -17.71 -8.86
N GLU A 122 17.70 -16.83 -9.73
CA GLU A 122 17.23 -15.43 -9.80
C GLU A 122 15.75 -15.32 -10.09
N MET A 123 15.21 -16.16 -10.98
CA MET A 123 13.79 -16.17 -11.29
C MET A 123 12.95 -16.76 -10.15
N MET A 124 13.45 -17.78 -9.47
CA MET A 124 12.80 -18.35 -8.30
C MET A 124 12.66 -17.32 -7.18
N PHE A 125 13.74 -16.56 -6.90
CA PHE A 125 13.69 -15.48 -5.92
C PHE A 125 12.75 -14.36 -6.35
N LEU A 126 12.70 -14.04 -7.64
CA LEU A 126 11.81 -13.01 -8.17
C LEU A 126 10.34 -13.40 -8.03
N VAL A 127 9.97 -14.62 -8.41
CA VAL A 127 8.61 -15.16 -8.24
C VAL A 127 8.25 -15.25 -6.75
N HIS A 128 9.17 -15.72 -5.91
CA HIS A 128 8.95 -15.79 -4.47
C HIS A 128 8.74 -14.40 -3.84
N ALA A 129 9.53 -13.39 -4.24
CA ALA A 129 9.35 -12.01 -3.81
C ALA A 129 7.98 -11.45 -4.26
N ALA A 130 7.57 -11.72 -5.50
CA ALA A 130 6.25 -11.34 -6.01
C ALA A 130 5.11 -11.99 -5.22
N ASP A 131 5.21 -13.28 -4.93
CA ASP A 131 4.24 -14.01 -4.09
C ASP A 131 4.16 -13.43 -2.67
N ALA A 132 5.28 -12.98 -2.12
CA ALA A 132 5.37 -12.36 -0.81
C ALA A 132 4.89 -10.89 -0.78
N GLY A 133 4.49 -10.31 -1.92
CA GLY A 133 4.06 -8.92 -2.01
C GLY A 133 5.21 -7.91 -1.88
N ALA A 134 6.41 -8.31 -2.30
CA ALA A 134 7.55 -7.40 -2.32
C ALA A 134 7.34 -6.30 -3.37
N THR A 135 7.74 -5.07 -3.04
CA THR A 135 7.76 -3.94 -3.97
C THR A 135 9.07 -3.84 -4.73
N ASP A 136 10.17 -4.28 -4.10
CA ASP A 136 11.51 -4.22 -4.69
C ASP A 136 12.28 -5.49 -4.33
N LEU A 137 13.14 -5.95 -5.25
CA LEU A 137 14.07 -7.05 -5.06
C LEU A 137 15.47 -6.60 -5.46
N HIS A 138 16.46 -6.91 -4.64
CA HIS A 138 17.84 -6.53 -4.88
C HIS A 138 18.76 -7.74 -4.88
N TYR A 139 19.56 -7.89 -5.92
CA TYR A 139 20.69 -8.81 -5.98
C TYR A 139 21.95 -8.00 -5.76
N VAL A 140 22.51 -8.12 -4.56
CA VAL A 140 23.66 -7.31 -4.11
C VAL A 140 24.91 -8.15 -4.17
N PRO A 141 25.91 -7.78 -4.99
CA PRO A 141 27.16 -8.54 -5.11
C PRO A 141 27.95 -8.49 -3.79
N MET A 142 28.44 -9.65 -3.39
CA MET A 142 29.28 -9.90 -2.23
C MET A 142 30.43 -10.84 -2.62
N GLU A 143 31.44 -10.99 -1.79
CA GLU A 143 32.56 -11.94 -2.04
C GLU A 143 32.09 -13.39 -2.20
N SER A 144 30.97 -13.77 -1.57
CA SER A 144 30.40 -15.12 -1.60
C SER A 144 29.35 -15.33 -2.71
N GLY A 145 29.09 -14.32 -3.56
CA GLY A 145 28.07 -14.35 -4.61
C GLY A 145 27.11 -13.18 -4.55
N LEU A 146 25.79 -13.42 -4.67
CA LEU A 146 24.77 -12.36 -4.58
C LEU A 146 23.91 -12.56 -3.32
N SER A 147 23.88 -11.57 -2.41
CA SER A 147 22.85 -11.49 -1.37
C SER A 147 21.52 -11.05 -2.01
N VAL A 148 20.45 -11.74 -1.73
CA VAL A 148 19.11 -11.45 -2.29
C VAL A 148 18.26 -10.81 -1.20
N ARG A 149 17.82 -9.57 -1.44
CA ARG A 149 17.04 -8.78 -0.47
C ARG A 149 15.73 -8.31 -1.10
N ALA A 150 14.63 -8.53 -0.42
CA ALA A 150 13.30 -8.08 -0.82
C ALA A 150 12.79 -6.98 0.11
N ARG A 151 12.09 -5.98 -0.45
CA ARG A 151 11.37 -4.98 0.33
C ARG A 151 9.91 -5.39 0.44
N ILE A 152 9.50 -5.79 1.64
CA ILE A 152 8.13 -6.22 1.94
C ILE A 152 7.56 -5.29 3.01
N ASP A 153 6.37 -4.77 2.76
CA ASP A 153 5.72 -3.78 3.64
C ASP A 153 6.64 -2.61 4.04
N GLY A 154 7.48 -2.16 3.07
CA GLY A 154 8.43 -1.06 3.25
C GLY A 154 9.73 -1.42 3.97
N VAL A 155 9.89 -2.66 4.46
CA VAL A 155 11.09 -3.12 5.18
C VAL A 155 11.94 -4.01 4.27
N LEU A 156 13.23 -3.66 4.12
CA LEU A 156 14.19 -4.46 3.35
C LEU A 156 14.66 -5.65 4.20
N ARG A 157 14.66 -6.86 3.61
CA ARG A 157 15.05 -8.11 4.24
C ARG A 157 15.87 -8.97 3.33
N GLU A 158 16.84 -9.68 3.89
CA GLU A 158 17.52 -10.74 3.19
C GLU A 158 16.61 -11.97 3.14
N ILE A 159 16.40 -12.49 1.91
CA ILE A 159 15.56 -13.66 1.65
C ILE A 159 16.37 -14.85 1.15
N GLY A 160 17.66 -14.67 0.88
CA GLY A 160 18.56 -15.73 0.48
C GLY A 160 19.81 -15.21 -0.20
N ALA A 161 20.58 -16.12 -0.79
CA ALA A 161 21.79 -15.80 -1.52
C ALA A 161 21.94 -16.70 -2.75
N ILE A 162 22.62 -16.21 -3.78
CA ILE A 162 23.05 -16.98 -4.95
C ILE A 162 24.56 -17.13 -4.85
N PRO A 163 25.10 -18.36 -4.85
CA PRO A 163 26.54 -18.62 -4.78
C PRO A 163 27.33 -17.95 -5.91
N ASP A 164 28.59 -17.64 -5.67
CA ASP A 164 29.48 -16.96 -6.62
C ASP A 164 29.55 -17.67 -7.98
N VAL A 165 29.59 -18.99 -7.99
CA VAL A 165 29.62 -19.81 -9.22
C VAL A 165 28.39 -19.61 -10.12
N LEU A 166 27.27 -19.10 -9.62
CA LEU A 166 26.04 -18.84 -10.35
C LEU A 166 25.75 -17.33 -10.51
N ALA A 167 26.47 -16.47 -9.80
CA ALA A 167 26.19 -15.04 -9.71
C ALA A 167 26.22 -14.34 -11.08
N ALA A 168 27.30 -14.51 -11.85
CA ALA A 168 27.46 -13.92 -13.17
C ALA A 168 26.41 -14.44 -14.16
N ALA A 169 26.08 -15.74 -14.10
CA ALA A 169 25.06 -16.34 -14.95
C ALA A 169 23.66 -15.82 -14.61
N ALA A 170 23.34 -15.61 -13.34
CA ALA A 170 22.07 -15.05 -12.89
C ALA A 170 21.87 -13.63 -13.42
N ILE A 171 22.87 -12.74 -13.28
CA ILE A 171 22.81 -11.38 -13.84
C ILE A 171 22.69 -11.40 -15.37
N SER A 172 23.43 -12.26 -16.04
CA SER A 172 23.35 -12.39 -17.51
C SER A 172 21.96 -12.82 -17.97
N ARG A 173 21.31 -13.76 -17.30
CA ARG A 173 19.92 -14.18 -17.61
C ARG A 173 18.92 -13.05 -17.39
N LEU A 174 19.04 -12.29 -16.29
CA LEU A 174 18.21 -11.10 -16.09
C LEU A 174 18.36 -10.08 -17.22
N LYS A 175 19.61 -9.85 -17.69
CA LYS A 175 19.86 -8.98 -18.86
C LYS A 175 19.17 -9.50 -20.12
N VAL A 176 19.31 -10.80 -20.43
CA VAL A 176 18.68 -11.43 -21.59
C VAL A 176 17.16 -11.27 -21.56
N GLN A 177 16.53 -11.58 -20.42
CA GLN A 177 15.08 -11.47 -20.26
C GLN A 177 14.56 -10.03 -20.38
N SER A 178 15.41 -9.06 -19.99
CA SER A 178 15.11 -7.63 -20.11
C SER A 178 15.60 -6.98 -21.41
N ARG A 179 16.13 -7.78 -22.36
CA ARG A 179 16.69 -7.35 -23.64
C ARG A 179 17.82 -6.34 -23.52
N LEU A 180 18.68 -6.50 -22.49
CA LEU A 180 19.85 -5.68 -22.23
C LEU A 180 21.11 -6.28 -22.87
N ASP A 181 22.15 -5.47 -23.01
CA ASP A 181 23.44 -5.91 -23.56
C ASP A 181 24.22 -6.72 -22.50
N ILE A 182 24.40 -8.02 -22.75
CA ILE A 182 25.14 -8.93 -21.88
C ILE A 182 26.65 -8.69 -21.90
N SER A 183 27.17 -8.05 -22.93
CA SER A 183 28.58 -7.76 -23.06
C SER A 183 29.04 -6.49 -22.36
N GLU A 184 28.13 -5.57 -22.05
CA GLU A 184 28.40 -4.32 -21.33
C GLU A 184 28.22 -4.51 -19.82
N SER A 185 29.31 -4.44 -19.06
CA SER A 185 29.33 -4.60 -17.61
C SER A 185 29.82 -3.36 -16.86
N ARG A 186 30.19 -2.29 -17.56
CA ARG A 186 30.78 -1.07 -16.98
C ARG A 186 29.77 0.06 -16.80
N ARG A 187 28.63 -0.02 -17.47
CA ARG A 187 27.58 1.00 -17.44
C ARG A 187 26.30 0.44 -16.86
N SER A 188 25.57 1.27 -16.13
CA SER A 188 24.21 0.93 -15.71
C SER A 188 23.32 0.74 -16.94
N GLN A 189 22.45 -0.24 -16.87
CA GLN A 189 21.47 -0.53 -17.90
C GLN A 189 20.10 -0.66 -17.28
N GLU A 190 19.07 -0.19 -17.98
CA GLU A 190 17.69 -0.29 -17.55
C GLU A 190 16.86 -1.10 -18.54
N GLY A 191 16.01 -1.99 -18.04
CA GLY A 191 15.18 -2.84 -18.86
C GLY A 191 13.87 -3.18 -18.18
N ARG A 192 13.04 -3.92 -18.89
CA ARG A 192 11.73 -4.37 -18.39
C ARG A 192 11.55 -5.85 -18.71
N LEU A 193 10.95 -6.59 -17.79
CA LEU A 193 10.50 -7.96 -18.00
C LEU A 193 9.13 -8.16 -17.37
N GLN A 194 8.43 -9.19 -17.78
CA GLN A 194 7.16 -9.57 -17.20
C GLN A 194 7.30 -10.93 -16.53
N ILE A 195 6.65 -11.10 -15.40
CA ILE A 195 6.60 -12.38 -14.72
C ILE A 195 5.16 -12.68 -14.28
N THR A 196 4.87 -13.97 -14.16
CA THR A 196 3.66 -14.46 -13.52
C THR A 196 4.04 -15.12 -12.20
N SER A 197 3.39 -14.71 -11.13
CA SER A 197 3.58 -15.28 -9.79
C SER A 197 3.05 -16.72 -9.74
N SER A 198 3.40 -17.48 -8.71
CA SER A 198 2.87 -18.84 -8.52
C SER A 198 1.35 -18.87 -8.33
N THR A 199 0.71 -17.72 -8.06
CA THR A 199 -0.74 -17.53 -7.95
C THR A 199 -1.44 -17.12 -9.22
N GLY A 200 -0.68 -16.94 -10.32
CA GLY A 200 -1.23 -16.43 -11.57
C GLY A 200 -1.37 -14.90 -11.62
N ARG A 201 -0.81 -14.15 -10.64
CA ARG A 201 -0.76 -12.69 -10.69
C ARG A 201 0.34 -12.26 -11.66
N GLU A 202 0.07 -11.28 -12.49
CA GLU A 202 1.01 -10.73 -13.45
C GLU A 202 1.72 -9.50 -12.89
N PHE A 203 3.02 -9.39 -13.15
CA PHE A 203 3.85 -8.26 -12.73
C PHE A 203 4.66 -7.73 -13.90
N ASP A 204 4.64 -6.42 -14.07
CA ASP A 204 5.67 -5.70 -14.80
C ASP A 204 6.86 -5.44 -13.87
N VAL A 205 8.05 -5.83 -14.28
CA VAL A 205 9.26 -5.66 -13.48
C VAL A 205 10.21 -4.73 -14.20
N ARG A 206 10.59 -3.65 -13.52
CA ARG A 206 11.66 -2.74 -13.98
C ARG A 206 12.97 -3.20 -13.39
N LEU A 207 13.93 -3.48 -14.24
CA LEU A 207 15.27 -3.91 -13.89
C LEU A 207 16.27 -2.78 -14.12
N THR A 208 17.10 -2.53 -13.12
CA THR A 208 18.30 -1.70 -13.24
C THR A 208 19.51 -2.54 -12.90
N ILE A 209 20.44 -2.70 -13.83
CA ILE A 209 21.75 -3.31 -13.59
C ILE A 209 22.71 -2.22 -13.12
N ILE A 210 23.41 -2.49 -12.04
CA ILE A 210 24.30 -1.53 -11.35
C ILE A 210 25.71 -2.12 -11.30
N PRO A 211 26.68 -1.58 -12.06
CA PRO A 211 28.09 -1.96 -11.92
C PRO A 211 28.63 -1.55 -10.55
N THR A 212 29.29 -2.46 -9.86
CA THR A 212 29.92 -2.20 -8.57
C THR A 212 31.36 -2.74 -8.55
N VAL A 213 32.11 -2.40 -7.52
CA VAL A 213 33.49 -2.91 -7.32
C VAL A 213 33.53 -4.42 -7.09
N ALA A 214 32.45 -5.03 -6.63
CA ALA A 214 32.32 -6.47 -6.38
C ALA A 214 31.62 -7.23 -7.51
N GLY A 215 31.37 -6.58 -8.66
CA GLY A 215 30.64 -7.16 -9.78
C GLY A 215 29.32 -6.40 -10.07
N GLU A 216 28.48 -6.95 -10.95
CA GLU A 216 27.21 -6.34 -11.26
C GLU A 216 26.13 -6.75 -10.26
N GLY A 217 25.41 -5.78 -9.74
CA GLY A 217 24.18 -5.98 -8.97
C GLY A 217 22.95 -5.70 -9.81
N ALA A 218 21.77 -6.09 -9.30
CA ALA A 218 20.50 -5.80 -9.94
C ALA A 218 19.48 -5.29 -8.92
N ALA A 219 18.76 -4.25 -9.28
CA ALA A 219 17.60 -3.74 -8.55
C ALA A 219 16.35 -3.91 -9.42
N LEU A 220 15.35 -4.58 -8.87
CA LEU A 220 14.10 -4.87 -9.56
C LEU A 220 12.95 -4.25 -8.79
N ARG A 221 12.11 -3.47 -9.49
CA ARG A 221 10.84 -2.97 -8.96
C ARG A 221 9.70 -3.77 -9.54
N LEU A 222 8.89 -4.35 -8.66
CA LEU A 222 7.75 -5.18 -9.01
C LEU A 222 6.48 -4.33 -9.00
N LEU A 223 5.80 -4.26 -10.14
CA LEU A 223 4.53 -3.57 -10.31
C LEU A 223 3.46 -4.61 -10.66
N GLU A 224 2.55 -4.86 -9.74
CA GLU A 224 1.48 -5.83 -9.95
C GLU A 224 0.41 -5.27 -10.88
N HIS A 225 0.04 -6.01 -11.91
CA HIS A 225 -1.13 -5.73 -12.73
C HIS A 225 -2.39 -6.09 -11.94
N THR A 226 -2.93 -5.15 -11.19
CA THR A 226 -4.22 -5.35 -10.52
C THR A 226 -5.36 -5.02 -11.46
N ALA A 227 -6.38 -5.87 -11.46
CA ALA A 227 -7.52 -5.75 -12.37
C ALA A 227 -8.40 -4.53 -12.06
N HIS A 228 -8.31 -3.97 -10.86
CA HIS A 228 -9.14 -2.85 -10.43
C HIS A 228 -8.30 -1.81 -9.66
N PRO A 229 -8.47 -0.51 -9.99
CA PRO A 229 -7.89 0.55 -9.20
C PRO A 229 -8.50 0.57 -7.79
N PRO A 230 -7.74 1.01 -6.76
CA PRO A 230 -8.25 1.10 -5.40
C PRO A 230 -9.38 2.13 -5.30
N SER A 231 -10.25 1.97 -4.29
CA SER A 231 -11.25 2.96 -3.89
C SER A 231 -10.71 3.87 -2.78
N LEU A 232 -11.31 5.05 -2.57
CA LEU A 232 -10.93 5.94 -1.47
C LEU A 232 -11.10 5.29 -0.08
N THR A 233 -12.03 4.34 0.06
CA THR A 233 -12.22 3.59 1.31
C THR A 233 -11.03 2.67 1.63
N GLU A 234 -10.29 2.23 0.62
CA GLU A 234 -9.14 1.32 0.76
C GLU A 234 -7.83 2.06 1.07
N VAL A 235 -7.78 3.38 0.84
CA VAL A 235 -6.60 4.21 1.12
C VAL A 235 -6.31 4.31 2.63
N GLY A 236 -7.33 4.08 3.47
CA GLY A 236 -7.19 4.08 4.93
C GLY A 236 -7.32 5.48 5.54
N LEU A 237 -8.06 6.37 4.90
CA LEU A 237 -8.47 7.65 5.46
C LEU A 237 -9.38 7.46 6.68
N SER A 238 -9.32 8.37 7.65
CA SER A 238 -10.37 8.44 8.67
C SER A 238 -11.70 8.86 8.01
N PRO A 239 -12.87 8.49 8.58
CA PRO A 239 -14.16 8.83 7.98
C PRO A 239 -14.33 10.34 7.70
N ASP A 240 -13.85 11.19 8.63
CA ASP A 240 -13.94 12.64 8.48
C ASP A 240 -13.04 13.16 7.37
N LEU A 241 -11.80 12.66 7.28
CA LEU A 241 -10.88 13.02 6.21
C LEU A 241 -11.38 12.53 4.85
N GLN A 242 -11.97 11.33 4.80
CA GLN A 242 -12.57 10.80 3.57
C GLN A 242 -13.69 11.71 3.07
N LEU A 243 -14.63 12.09 3.93
CA LEU A 243 -15.72 13.00 3.58
C LEU A 243 -15.22 14.38 3.11
N GLN A 244 -14.15 14.90 3.72
CA GLN A 244 -13.54 16.17 3.29
C GLN A 244 -12.90 16.01 1.90
N LEU A 245 -12.15 14.94 1.67
CA LEU A 245 -11.51 14.68 0.41
C LEU A 245 -12.52 14.46 -0.72
N GLU A 246 -13.58 13.68 -0.48
CA GLU A 246 -14.68 13.46 -1.42
C GLU A 246 -15.37 14.78 -1.80
N ARG A 247 -15.56 15.70 -0.85
CA ARG A 247 -16.12 17.04 -1.14
C ARG A 247 -15.20 17.83 -2.07
N ILE A 248 -13.89 17.82 -1.83
CA ILE A 248 -12.89 18.50 -2.66
C ILE A 248 -12.89 17.93 -4.08
N ILE A 249 -12.86 16.60 -4.20
CA ILE A 249 -12.90 15.89 -5.49
C ILE A 249 -14.19 16.21 -6.26
N ASN A 250 -15.33 16.21 -5.58
CA ASN A 250 -16.64 16.46 -6.21
C ASN A 250 -16.85 17.93 -6.60
N GLN A 251 -16.15 18.87 -5.97
CA GLN A 251 -16.18 20.29 -6.39
C GLN A 251 -15.51 20.50 -7.75
N ARG A 252 -14.58 19.63 -8.13
CA ARG A 252 -13.86 19.63 -9.42
C ARG A 252 -13.26 21.00 -9.78
N ARG A 253 -12.65 21.66 -8.81
CA ARG A 253 -12.05 23.00 -9.00
C ARG A 253 -10.66 23.06 -8.40
N GLY A 254 -9.76 23.75 -9.11
CA GLY A 254 -8.40 23.97 -8.65
C GLY A 254 -7.54 22.72 -8.71
N ALA A 255 -6.63 22.58 -7.76
CA ALA A 255 -5.67 21.48 -7.70
C ALA A 255 -5.68 20.79 -6.34
N LEU A 256 -5.84 19.48 -6.34
CA LEU A 256 -5.58 18.60 -5.20
C LEU A 256 -4.18 18.00 -5.35
N LEU A 257 -3.31 18.28 -4.40
CA LEU A 257 -1.94 17.79 -4.39
C LEU A 257 -1.78 16.70 -3.35
N VAL A 258 -1.20 15.56 -3.74
CA VAL A 258 -0.85 14.49 -2.81
C VAL A 258 0.67 14.49 -2.63
N THR A 259 1.14 14.59 -1.38
CA THR A 259 2.58 14.69 -1.11
C THR A 259 3.08 13.62 -0.15
N GLY A 260 4.38 13.37 -0.20
CA GLY A 260 5.08 12.39 0.62
C GLY A 260 6.30 11.80 -0.09
N PRO A 261 7.15 11.03 0.61
CA PRO A 261 8.31 10.38 0.01
C PRO A 261 7.89 9.30 -1.00
N THR A 262 8.89 8.76 -1.69
CA THR A 262 8.67 7.59 -2.56
C THR A 262 8.13 6.41 -1.74
N GLY A 263 7.11 5.74 -2.25
CA GLY A 263 6.50 4.60 -1.56
C GLY A 263 5.50 4.98 -0.45
N SER A 264 5.09 6.26 -0.34
CA SER A 264 4.05 6.68 0.62
C SER A 264 2.62 6.41 0.16
N GLY A 265 2.41 5.86 -1.04
CA GLY A 265 1.09 5.53 -1.58
C GLY A 265 0.40 6.65 -2.35
N LYS A 266 1.14 7.70 -2.77
CA LYS A 266 0.57 8.85 -3.51
C LYS A 266 -0.19 8.44 -4.77
N SER A 267 0.43 7.62 -5.63
CA SER A 267 -0.21 7.12 -6.86
C SER A 267 -1.49 6.37 -6.53
N THR A 268 -1.48 5.50 -5.51
CA THR A 268 -2.67 4.77 -5.05
C THR A 268 -3.83 5.70 -4.70
N THR A 269 -3.54 6.81 -4.00
CA THR A 269 -4.54 7.82 -3.64
C THR A 269 -5.05 8.61 -4.85
N ILE A 270 -4.15 8.98 -5.78
CA ILE A 270 -4.55 9.62 -7.05
C ILE A 270 -5.45 8.67 -7.86
N TYR A 271 -5.07 7.40 -7.97
CA TYR A 271 -5.88 6.41 -8.68
C TYR A 271 -7.23 6.16 -8.00
N ALA A 272 -7.29 6.18 -6.67
CA ALA A 272 -8.54 6.10 -5.94
C ALA A 272 -9.45 7.30 -6.24
N ALA A 273 -8.90 8.51 -6.28
CA ALA A 273 -9.64 9.71 -6.67
C ALA A 273 -10.10 9.65 -8.14
N LEU A 274 -9.24 9.17 -9.05
CA LEU A 274 -9.60 8.96 -10.46
C LEU A 274 -10.72 7.93 -10.63
N ASN A 275 -10.68 6.84 -9.84
CA ASN A 275 -11.71 5.80 -9.89
C ASN A 275 -13.10 6.36 -9.51
N ASP A 276 -13.16 7.26 -8.55
CA ASP A 276 -14.42 7.93 -8.16
C ASP A 276 -14.87 8.97 -9.21
N LEU A 277 -13.93 9.57 -9.95
CA LEU A 277 -14.21 10.56 -11.00
C LEU A 277 -14.49 9.93 -12.37
N ALA A 278 -14.06 8.71 -12.64
CA ALA A 278 -14.14 8.06 -13.95
C ALA A 278 -15.60 7.72 -14.30
N THR A 279 -16.32 8.73 -14.78
CA THR A 279 -17.70 8.63 -15.27
C THR A 279 -17.77 9.04 -16.74
N PRO A 280 -18.75 8.54 -17.50
CA PRO A 280 -18.89 8.88 -18.93
C PRO A 280 -19.11 10.38 -19.23
N GLU A 281 -19.46 11.17 -18.21
CA GLU A 281 -19.73 12.61 -18.34
C GLU A 281 -18.48 13.48 -18.23
N LEU A 282 -17.31 12.88 -17.92
CA LEU A 282 -16.07 13.63 -17.70
C LEU A 282 -14.99 13.22 -18.69
N ASP A 283 -14.37 14.21 -19.32
CA ASP A 283 -13.14 14.01 -20.08
C ASP A 283 -11.94 14.04 -19.15
N ILE A 284 -11.37 12.85 -18.88
CA ILE A 284 -10.27 12.66 -17.94
C ILE A 284 -9.01 12.28 -18.71
N VAL A 285 -7.94 13.02 -18.48
CA VAL A 285 -6.63 12.74 -19.09
C VAL A 285 -5.57 12.61 -18.01
N THR A 286 -4.71 11.60 -18.13
CA THR A 286 -3.54 11.43 -17.24
C THR A 286 -2.23 11.55 -17.99
N VAL A 287 -1.17 12.00 -17.29
CA VAL A 287 0.22 12.00 -17.77
C VAL A 287 1.09 11.32 -16.72
N GLU A 288 1.66 10.17 -17.05
CA GLU A 288 2.24 9.25 -16.08
C GLU A 288 3.61 8.70 -16.52
N ASP A 289 4.45 8.33 -15.55
CA ASP A 289 5.76 7.71 -15.77
C ASP A 289 6.06 6.58 -14.77
N PRO A 290 5.56 5.36 -15.05
CA PRO A 290 4.62 4.93 -16.08
C PRO A 290 3.15 4.92 -15.62
N VAL A 291 2.25 4.43 -16.50
CA VAL A 291 0.89 4.01 -16.13
C VAL A 291 0.96 2.75 -15.25
N GLU A 292 0.43 2.81 -14.03
CA GLU A 292 0.39 1.68 -13.08
C GLU A 292 -0.93 0.90 -13.14
N TYR A 293 -2.06 1.60 -13.35
CA TYR A 293 -3.40 1.01 -13.52
C TYR A 293 -4.06 1.51 -14.78
N ARG A 294 -4.82 0.67 -15.44
CA ARG A 294 -5.57 1.05 -16.64
C ARG A 294 -7.03 1.34 -16.29
N PHE A 295 -7.54 2.43 -16.81
CA PHE A 295 -8.94 2.83 -16.69
C PHE A 295 -9.62 2.81 -18.05
N ASP A 296 -10.79 2.20 -18.11
CA ASP A 296 -11.64 2.33 -19.28
C ASP A 296 -12.25 3.75 -19.32
N GLY A 297 -12.20 4.39 -20.50
CA GLY A 297 -12.75 5.73 -20.68
C GLY A 297 -11.86 6.89 -20.21
N VAL A 298 -10.62 6.65 -19.79
CA VAL A 298 -9.62 7.67 -19.42
C VAL A 298 -8.49 7.68 -20.45
N TYR A 299 -8.11 8.87 -20.92
CA TYR A 299 -6.95 9.03 -21.79
C TYR A 299 -5.66 9.01 -20.95
N GLN A 300 -4.95 7.90 -20.94
CA GLN A 300 -3.71 7.74 -20.19
C GLN A 300 -2.50 7.89 -21.09
N VAL A 301 -1.71 8.93 -20.85
CA VAL A 301 -0.52 9.27 -21.65
C VAL A 301 0.74 8.89 -20.87
N GLU A 302 1.40 7.82 -21.30
CA GLU A 302 2.70 7.42 -20.72
C GLU A 302 3.84 8.26 -21.32
N ILE A 303 4.72 8.76 -20.44
CA ILE A 303 5.93 9.50 -20.83
C ILE A 303 6.89 8.57 -21.60
N ASN A 304 7.45 9.10 -22.68
CA ASN A 304 8.47 8.42 -23.46
C ASN A 304 9.47 9.43 -24.03
N PRO A 305 10.60 9.68 -23.32
CA PRO A 305 11.59 10.66 -23.74
C PRO A 305 12.25 10.34 -25.09
N VAL A 306 12.32 9.06 -25.48
CA VAL A 306 12.93 8.62 -26.73
C VAL A 306 12.21 9.20 -27.96
N VAL A 307 10.87 9.36 -27.85
CA VAL A 307 10.06 9.98 -28.91
C VAL A 307 9.69 11.43 -28.60
N GLY A 308 10.37 12.06 -27.63
CA GLY A 308 10.14 13.46 -27.25
C GLY A 308 8.86 13.71 -26.44
N ARG A 309 8.20 12.67 -25.93
CA ARG A 309 7.02 12.78 -25.07
C ARG A 309 7.47 12.97 -23.62
N THR A 310 7.62 14.22 -23.21
CA THR A 310 7.91 14.65 -21.82
C THR A 310 6.61 15.08 -21.12
N PHE A 311 6.65 15.28 -19.80
CA PHE A 311 5.52 15.85 -19.04
C PHE A 311 5.07 17.17 -19.66
N GLU A 312 5.99 18.08 -19.91
CA GLU A 312 5.69 19.40 -20.49
C GLU A 312 5.04 19.29 -21.86
N SER A 313 5.63 18.48 -22.79
CA SER A 313 5.09 18.35 -24.16
C SER A 313 3.72 17.67 -24.16
N ALA A 314 3.49 16.68 -23.31
CA ALA A 314 2.21 16.01 -23.15
C ALA A 314 1.14 16.96 -22.60
N LEU A 315 1.45 17.71 -21.54
CA LEU A 315 0.52 18.68 -20.93
C LEU A 315 0.10 19.78 -21.94
N ARG A 316 1.05 20.34 -22.70
CA ARG A 316 0.72 21.33 -23.74
C ARG A 316 -0.21 20.80 -24.83
N MET A 317 -0.14 19.51 -25.12
CA MET A 317 -1.05 18.86 -26.07
C MET A 317 -2.43 18.65 -25.47
N ILE A 318 -2.49 18.13 -24.26
CA ILE A 318 -3.73 17.78 -23.52
C ILE A 318 -4.58 19.01 -23.25
N LEU A 319 -3.98 20.13 -22.88
CA LEU A 319 -4.71 21.39 -22.62
C LEU A 319 -5.48 21.92 -23.84
N ARG A 320 -5.29 21.38 -25.03
CA ARG A 320 -6.05 21.72 -26.24
C ARG A 320 -7.23 20.78 -26.50
N SER A 321 -7.38 19.72 -25.72
CA SER A 321 -8.51 18.79 -25.83
C SER A 321 -9.66 19.13 -24.86
N ASP A 322 -9.56 20.26 -24.13
CA ASP A 322 -10.58 20.75 -23.20
C ASP A 322 -10.96 19.73 -22.10
N PRO A 323 -10.00 19.18 -21.38
CA PRO A 323 -10.27 18.15 -20.38
C PRO A 323 -10.93 18.75 -19.12
N ASP A 324 -11.89 18.00 -18.55
CA ASP A 324 -12.50 18.34 -17.23
C ASP A 324 -11.54 18.07 -16.07
N VAL A 325 -10.77 16.97 -16.19
CA VAL A 325 -9.84 16.51 -15.16
C VAL A 325 -8.49 16.12 -15.77
N ILE A 326 -7.41 16.63 -15.18
CA ILE A 326 -6.05 16.21 -15.53
C ILE A 326 -5.36 15.63 -14.30
N ALA A 327 -4.82 14.40 -14.41
CA ALA A 327 -3.92 13.85 -13.42
C ALA A 327 -2.48 13.86 -13.95
N VAL A 328 -1.57 14.52 -13.21
CA VAL A 328 -0.15 14.59 -13.54
C VAL A 328 0.62 13.80 -12.51
N GLY A 329 1.33 12.77 -12.95
CA GLY A 329 2.04 11.83 -12.07
C GLY A 329 2.86 12.55 -11.01
N GLU A 330 3.68 13.53 -11.41
CA GLU A 330 4.43 14.37 -10.48
C GLU A 330 4.88 15.71 -11.09
N MET A 331 5.05 16.73 -10.25
CA MET A 331 5.62 18.03 -10.62
C MET A 331 7.06 18.14 -10.12
N ARG A 332 8.03 17.81 -10.99
CA ARG A 332 9.47 17.82 -10.63
C ARG A 332 10.13 19.18 -10.86
N ASP A 333 9.69 19.91 -11.86
CA ASP A 333 10.31 21.14 -12.37
C ASP A 333 9.28 22.25 -12.58
N LEU A 334 9.78 23.48 -12.74
CA LEU A 334 8.97 24.67 -12.93
C LEU A 334 8.04 24.58 -14.15
N ALA A 335 8.53 24.04 -15.27
CA ALA A 335 7.76 24.01 -16.50
C ALA A 335 6.51 23.12 -16.35
N THR A 336 6.69 21.93 -15.76
CA THR A 336 5.61 21.00 -15.44
C THR A 336 4.67 21.61 -14.40
N ALA A 337 5.19 22.12 -13.27
CA ALA A 337 4.37 22.68 -12.18
C ALA A 337 3.54 23.89 -12.66
N SER A 338 4.18 24.85 -13.34
CA SER A 338 3.51 26.05 -13.83
C SER A 338 2.42 25.71 -14.87
N THR A 339 2.71 24.80 -15.80
CA THR A 339 1.75 24.39 -16.82
C THR A 339 0.55 23.67 -16.20
N THR A 340 0.81 22.75 -15.26
CA THR A 340 -0.20 22.00 -14.52
C THR A 340 -1.12 22.92 -13.71
N LEU A 341 -0.57 23.86 -12.93
CA LEU A 341 -1.37 24.76 -12.11
C LEU A 341 -2.10 25.82 -12.96
N LYS A 342 -1.53 26.25 -14.09
CA LYS A 342 -2.24 27.14 -15.05
C LYS A 342 -3.44 26.46 -15.68
N ALA A 343 -3.44 25.14 -15.85
CA ALA A 343 -4.65 24.41 -16.23
C ALA A 343 -5.76 24.57 -15.19
N ALA A 344 -5.43 24.55 -13.91
CA ALA A 344 -6.40 24.77 -12.85
C ALA A 344 -6.99 26.19 -12.86
N LEU A 345 -6.24 27.21 -13.31
CA LEU A 345 -6.77 28.57 -13.49
C LEU A 345 -7.82 28.66 -14.62
N SER A 346 -7.68 27.83 -15.65
CA SER A 346 -8.65 27.80 -16.76
C SER A 346 -9.92 26.99 -16.46
N GLY A 347 -10.00 26.37 -15.30
CA GLY A 347 -11.21 25.64 -14.85
C GLY A 347 -11.07 24.13 -14.81
N THR A 348 -10.00 23.55 -15.34
CA THR A 348 -9.71 22.12 -15.27
C THR A 348 -9.41 21.70 -13.83
N PHE A 349 -9.99 20.59 -13.36
CA PHE A 349 -9.61 20.03 -12.06
C PHE A 349 -8.27 19.26 -12.17
N VAL A 350 -7.33 19.57 -11.31
CA VAL A 350 -5.98 19.01 -11.37
C VAL A 350 -5.71 18.09 -10.18
N LEU A 351 -5.23 16.89 -10.46
CA LEU A 351 -4.67 15.96 -9.49
C LEU A 351 -3.16 15.83 -9.76
N SER A 352 -2.31 15.99 -8.75
CA SER A 352 -0.86 15.79 -8.95
C SER A 352 -0.13 15.41 -7.67
N THR A 353 1.13 14.99 -7.81
CA THR A 353 1.96 14.64 -6.65
C THR A 353 3.20 15.52 -6.51
N LEU A 354 3.65 15.66 -5.26
CA LEU A 354 4.88 16.31 -4.86
C LEU A 354 5.69 15.41 -3.92
N HIS A 355 6.95 15.77 -3.69
CA HIS A 355 7.83 15.09 -2.74
C HIS A 355 8.19 16.06 -1.60
N THR A 356 7.24 16.30 -0.69
CA THR A 356 7.48 17.07 0.53
C THR A 356 7.13 16.25 1.76
N TYR A 357 7.61 16.67 2.93
CA TYR A 357 7.44 15.91 4.17
C TYR A 357 6.08 16.14 4.84
N ASP A 358 5.44 17.29 4.66
CA ASP A 358 4.11 17.62 5.16
C ASP A 358 3.29 18.43 4.13
N ALA A 359 2.04 18.74 4.43
CA ALA A 359 1.16 19.45 3.52
C ALA A 359 1.55 20.95 3.36
N PRO A 360 1.90 21.71 4.41
CA PRO A 360 2.37 23.09 4.25
C PRO A 360 3.64 23.22 3.41
N ALA A 361 4.56 22.24 3.51
CA ALA A 361 5.79 22.22 2.71
C ALA A 361 5.53 22.12 1.20
N ALA A 362 4.37 21.64 0.78
CA ALA A 362 4.03 21.61 -0.63
C ALA A 362 3.85 23.03 -1.21
N ILE A 363 3.29 23.95 -0.42
CA ILE A 363 3.14 25.36 -0.83
C ILE A 363 4.50 26.01 -0.97
N THR A 364 5.36 25.92 0.06
CA THR A 364 6.71 26.50 -0.03
C THR A 364 7.51 25.87 -1.16
N ARG A 365 7.37 24.56 -1.39
CA ARG A 365 8.05 23.87 -2.50
C ARG A 365 7.65 24.40 -3.87
N LEU A 366 6.38 24.67 -4.10
CA LEU A 366 5.91 25.26 -5.37
C LEU A 366 6.50 26.65 -5.59
N LEU A 367 6.54 27.48 -4.54
CA LEU A 367 7.14 28.81 -4.58
C LEU A 367 8.65 28.73 -4.81
N ASP A 368 9.37 27.83 -4.13
CA ASP A 368 10.82 27.62 -4.26
C ASP A 368 11.22 27.15 -5.67
N VAL A 369 10.39 26.33 -6.30
CA VAL A 369 10.60 25.88 -7.68
C VAL A 369 10.38 27.04 -8.67
N GLY A 370 9.72 28.13 -8.24
CA GLY A 370 9.52 29.36 -9.01
C GLY A 370 8.11 29.51 -9.59
N VAL A 371 7.13 28.74 -9.10
CA VAL A 371 5.71 28.96 -9.47
C VAL A 371 5.27 30.30 -8.89
N GLU A 372 4.62 31.12 -9.71
CA GLU A 372 4.15 32.44 -9.29
C GLU A 372 3.19 32.33 -8.07
N PRO A 373 3.38 33.14 -6.99
CA PRO A 373 2.57 33.06 -5.77
C PRO A 373 1.07 33.13 -6.01
N TYR A 374 0.65 34.03 -6.91
CA TYR A 374 -0.75 34.18 -7.23
C TYR A 374 -1.36 32.92 -7.90
N VAL A 375 -0.55 32.18 -8.69
CA VAL A 375 -0.98 30.90 -9.29
C VAL A 375 -1.18 29.89 -8.19
N THR A 376 -0.19 29.70 -7.32
CA THR A 376 -0.27 28.76 -6.20
C THR A 376 -1.47 29.07 -5.29
N ALA A 377 -1.63 30.33 -4.88
CA ALA A 377 -2.73 30.77 -4.00
C ALA A 377 -4.12 30.60 -4.65
N ALA A 378 -4.23 30.87 -5.94
CA ALA A 378 -5.51 30.80 -6.64
C ALA A 378 -5.94 29.38 -7.03
N THR A 379 -4.96 28.48 -7.26
CA THR A 379 -5.26 27.16 -7.83
C THR A 379 -5.22 26.02 -6.83
N VAL A 380 -4.31 26.02 -5.86
CA VAL A 380 -4.26 24.94 -4.88
C VAL A 380 -5.49 24.99 -3.99
N THR A 381 -6.29 23.93 -4.03
CA THR A 381 -7.50 23.78 -3.19
C THR A 381 -7.18 23.03 -1.91
N ALA A 382 -6.39 21.98 -2.02
CA ALA A 382 -5.97 21.20 -0.86
C ALA A 382 -4.66 20.46 -1.12
N VAL A 383 -3.98 20.12 -0.04
CA VAL A 383 -2.78 19.27 -0.04
C VAL A 383 -2.98 18.14 0.95
N LEU A 384 -2.87 16.90 0.47
CA LEU A 384 -2.91 15.69 1.29
C LEU A 384 -1.47 15.13 1.44
N ALA A 385 -0.88 15.30 2.61
CA ALA A 385 0.38 14.62 2.94
C ALA A 385 0.09 13.21 3.45
N GLN A 386 0.96 12.26 3.09
CA GLN A 386 0.73 10.85 3.31
C GLN A 386 2.00 10.07 3.62
N ARG A 387 1.89 9.12 4.57
CA ARG A 387 2.89 8.09 4.88
C ARG A 387 2.21 6.72 4.94
N LEU A 388 3.00 5.67 4.75
CA LEU A 388 2.54 4.30 5.00
C LEU A 388 3.22 3.74 6.24
N VAL A 389 2.40 3.26 7.17
CA VAL A 389 2.82 2.50 8.36
C VAL A 389 2.42 1.04 8.19
N ARG A 390 3.13 0.11 8.84
CA ARG A 390 2.72 -1.30 8.84
C ARG A 390 1.45 -1.47 9.66
N ARG A 391 0.52 -2.25 9.12
CA ARG A 391 -0.74 -2.58 9.79
C ARG A 391 -0.52 -3.73 10.76
N LEU A 392 -1.01 -3.60 11.98
CA LEU A 392 -1.00 -4.68 12.97
C LEU A 392 -1.81 -5.88 12.48
N CYS A 393 -1.28 -7.06 12.72
CA CYS A 393 -2.00 -8.31 12.48
C CYS A 393 -3.16 -8.43 13.47
N ILE A 394 -4.37 -8.50 12.96
CA ILE A 394 -5.59 -8.60 13.78
C ILE A 394 -5.66 -9.90 14.60
N TYR A 395 -4.93 -10.94 14.19
CA TYR A 395 -4.96 -12.25 14.82
C TYR A 395 -4.01 -12.42 16.00
N CYS A 396 -2.97 -11.57 16.10
CA CYS A 396 -1.98 -11.72 17.17
C CYS A 396 -1.60 -10.40 17.86
N ARG A 397 -2.29 -9.29 17.55
CA ARG A 397 -2.09 -8.07 18.31
C ARG A 397 -2.61 -8.23 19.73
N GLU A 398 -1.83 -7.80 20.71
CA GLU A 398 -2.24 -7.81 22.11
C GLU A 398 -2.57 -6.41 22.60
N ARG A 399 -3.74 -6.28 23.24
CA ARG A 399 -4.20 -5.04 23.86
C ARG A 399 -3.44 -4.82 25.17
N ARG A 400 -2.91 -3.64 25.38
CA ARG A 400 -2.27 -3.23 26.63
C ARG A 400 -2.73 -1.84 27.07
N PRO A 401 -2.76 -1.56 28.38
CA PRO A 401 -3.04 -0.22 28.86
C PRO A 401 -1.93 0.74 28.45
N VAL A 402 -2.28 2.00 28.25
CA VAL A 402 -1.33 3.11 28.01
C VAL A 402 -0.58 3.38 29.32
N THR A 403 0.75 3.50 29.24
CA THR A 403 1.58 3.88 30.38
C THR A 403 1.39 5.38 30.72
N ALA A 404 1.77 5.79 31.93
CA ALA A 404 1.70 7.20 32.35
C ALA A 404 2.56 8.11 31.44
N LEU A 405 3.72 7.61 30.98
CA LEU A 405 4.60 8.35 30.07
C LEU A 405 3.92 8.51 28.69
N GLU A 406 3.44 7.42 28.11
CA GLU A 406 2.73 7.46 26.81
C GLU A 406 1.49 8.35 26.88
N ARG A 407 0.77 8.36 28.00
CA ARG A 407 -0.38 9.26 28.20
C ARG A 407 0.04 10.73 28.13
N ALA A 408 1.12 11.09 28.82
CA ALA A 408 1.64 12.45 28.80
C ALA A 408 2.14 12.84 27.40
N ASP A 409 2.91 11.94 26.76
CA ASP A 409 3.49 12.15 25.42
C ASP A 409 2.42 12.34 24.35
N LEU A 410 1.34 11.58 24.44
CA LEU A 410 0.22 11.61 23.48
C LEU A 410 -0.86 12.63 23.86
N SER A 411 -0.67 13.37 24.96
CA SER A 411 -1.65 14.35 25.50
C SER A 411 -3.06 13.77 25.67
N LEU A 412 -3.13 12.50 26.12
CA LEU A 412 -4.40 11.81 26.35
C LEU A 412 -5.02 12.24 27.68
N ASP A 413 -6.33 12.28 27.73
CA ASP A 413 -7.09 12.55 28.97
C ASP A 413 -6.91 11.43 30.01
N ASP A 414 -7.48 11.62 31.21
CA ASP A 414 -7.40 10.65 32.32
C ASP A 414 -8.28 9.41 32.13
N GLY A 415 -8.91 9.23 30.97
CA GLY A 415 -9.70 8.07 30.63
C GLY A 415 -8.88 6.78 30.46
N GLU A 416 -9.57 5.66 30.34
CA GLU A 416 -8.94 4.39 30.00
C GLU A 416 -8.59 4.36 28.50
N HIS A 417 -7.30 4.38 28.20
CA HIS A 417 -6.78 4.25 26.85
C HIS A 417 -5.96 2.97 26.72
N PHE A 418 -6.03 2.39 25.54
CA PHE A 418 -5.32 1.17 25.21
C PHE A 418 -4.51 1.36 23.94
N LEU A 419 -3.36 0.74 23.92
CA LEU A 419 -2.52 0.53 22.76
C LEU A 419 -2.41 -0.96 22.46
N PHE A 420 -1.81 -1.28 21.34
CA PHE A 420 -1.64 -2.67 20.92
C PHE A 420 -0.18 -2.97 20.59
N SER A 421 0.26 -4.15 20.98
CA SER A 421 1.61 -4.66 20.71
C SER A 421 1.60 -5.64 19.54
N ALA A 422 2.67 -5.65 18.76
CA ALA A 422 2.92 -6.61 17.70
C ALA A 422 3.58 -7.86 18.30
N VAL A 423 2.85 -8.96 18.38
CA VAL A 423 3.35 -10.21 18.97
C VAL A 423 4.02 -11.09 17.91
N GLY A 424 3.33 -11.36 16.83
CA GLY A 424 3.75 -12.25 15.78
C GLY A 424 3.05 -13.62 15.82
N CYS A 425 2.68 -14.12 14.66
CA CYS A 425 2.05 -15.42 14.49
C CYS A 425 2.35 -15.98 13.10
N PRO A 426 2.00 -17.25 12.81
CA PRO A 426 2.19 -17.83 11.48
C PRO A 426 1.45 -17.11 10.34
N LEU A 427 0.52 -16.20 10.65
CA LEU A 427 -0.28 -15.45 9.68
C LEU A 427 0.25 -14.06 9.37
N CYS A 428 1.39 -13.66 9.94
CA CYS A 428 1.91 -12.32 9.81
C CYS A 428 3.43 -12.31 9.87
N ASP A 429 4.00 -11.16 9.57
CA ASP A 429 5.40 -10.93 9.72
C ASP A 429 5.67 -10.11 10.99
N ARG A 430 6.17 -10.80 12.05
CA ARG A 430 6.52 -10.19 13.33
C ARG A 430 5.40 -9.27 13.89
N GLY A 431 4.16 -9.70 13.76
CA GLY A 431 2.99 -8.96 14.27
C GLY A 431 2.39 -7.94 13.29
N TYR A 432 2.93 -7.80 12.07
CA TYR A 432 2.41 -6.87 11.07
C TYR A 432 1.98 -7.60 9.79
N ARG A 433 1.00 -7.03 9.09
CA ARG A 433 0.51 -7.54 7.83
C ARG A 433 -0.08 -6.44 6.98
N GLY A 434 0.56 -6.16 5.85
CA GLY A 434 0.18 -5.08 4.95
C GLY A 434 0.50 -3.69 5.53
N ARG A 435 0.02 -2.68 4.85
CA ARG A 435 0.28 -1.27 5.16
C ARG A 435 -1.01 -0.50 5.34
N LEU A 436 -0.93 0.63 6.01
CA LEU A 436 -2.03 1.56 6.29
C LEU A 436 -1.54 2.98 6.06
N GLY A 437 -2.34 3.81 5.39
CA GLY A 437 -2.04 5.24 5.25
C GLY A 437 -2.17 5.97 6.57
N VAL A 438 -1.28 6.94 6.84
CA VAL A 438 -1.48 8.04 7.79
C VAL A 438 -1.46 9.34 7.01
N HIS A 439 -2.37 10.26 7.33
CA HIS A 439 -2.72 11.37 6.48
C HIS A 439 -2.78 12.70 7.23
N GLN A 440 -2.43 13.77 6.50
CA GLN A 440 -2.59 15.15 6.94
C GLN A 440 -3.21 15.93 5.77
N LEU A 441 -4.40 16.45 5.94
CA LEU A 441 -5.09 17.23 4.92
C LEU A 441 -5.09 18.71 5.29
N MET A 442 -4.47 19.52 4.47
CA MET A 442 -4.53 20.97 4.52
C MET A 442 -5.47 21.48 3.44
N VAL A 443 -6.53 22.16 3.83
CA VAL A 443 -7.46 22.85 2.90
C VAL A 443 -7.08 24.31 2.86
N MET A 444 -6.92 24.86 1.65
CA MET A 444 -6.53 26.25 1.44
C MET A 444 -7.72 27.19 1.70
N ASP A 445 -7.66 27.90 2.80
CA ASP A 445 -8.55 29.02 3.14
C ASP A 445 -7.94 30.37 2.73
N ASP A 446 -8.66 31.46 3.01
CA ASP A 446 -8.23 32.81 2.62
C ASP A 446 -6.93 33.24 3.34
N GLU A 447 -6.72 32.83 4.58
CA GLU A 447 -5.51 33.15 5.35
C GLU A 447 -4.29 32.43 4.79
N LEU A 448 -4.38 31.13 4.52
CA LEU A 448 -3.32 30.36 3.89
C LEU A 448 -3.01 30.85 2.47
N ARG A 449 -4.04 31.28 1.71
CA ARG A 449 -3.84 31.91 0.40
C ARG A 449 -3.06 33.20 0.50
N GLN A 450 -3.37 34.05 1.48
CA GLN A 450 -2.64 35.29 1.73
C GLN A 450 -1.17 35.00 2.10
N LEU A 451 -0.93 34.02 2.98
CA LEU A 451 0.43 33.60 3.33
C LEU A 451 1.23 33.06 2.13
N ALA A 452 0.56 32.32 1.23
CA ALA A 452 1.18 31.86 0.00
C ALA A 452 1.57 33.04 -0.93
N LEU A 453 0.73 34.08 -1.04
CA LEU A 453 1.02 35.30 -1.79
C LEU A 453 2.21 36.06 -1.22
N GLU A 454 2.38 36.05 0.10
CA GLU A 454 3.44 36.75 0.82
C GLU A 454 4.75 35.94 0.91
N HIS A 455 4.84 34.75 0.32
CA HIS A 455 5.97 33.83 0.47
C HIS A 455 6.28 33.53 1.95
N ALA A 456 5.25 33.34 2.76
CA ALA A 456 5.42 33.09 4.19
C ALA A 456 6.27 31.82 4.45
N PRO A 457 7.08 31.82 5.52
CA PRO A 457 7.84 30.64 5.90
C PRO A 457 6.94 29.43 6.21
N HIS A 458 7.46 28.22 5.95
CA HIS A 458 6.79 26.96 6.24
C HIS A 458 6.16 26.90 7.66
N ALA A 459 6.90 27.35 8.68
CA ALA A 459 6.42 27.34 10.06
C ALA A 459 5.12 28.15 10.23
N GLN A 460 5.00 29.30 9.58
CA GLN A 460 3.81 30.15 9.67
C GLN A 460 2.60 29.49 8.96
N LEU A 461 2.81 28.92 7.77
CA LEU A 461 1.78 28.16 7.06
C LEU A 461 1.27 26.98 7.91
N ARG A 462 2.21 26.25 8.52
CA ARG A 462 1.88 25.11 9.40
C ARG A 462 1.07 25.55 10.61
N ASP A 463 1.51 26.61 11.30
CA ASP A 463 0.88 27.06 12.53
C ASP A 463 -0.54 27.58 12.28
N VAL A 464 -0.76 28.31 11.18
CA VAL A 464 -2.09 28.74 10.74
C VAL A 464 -2.95 27.55 10.34
N ALA A 465 -2.42 26.62 9.52
CA ALA A 465 -3.18 25.44 9.13
C ALA A 465 -3.64 24.62 10.34
N ARG A 466 -2.76 24.47 11.37
CA ARG A 466 -3.12 23.77 12.63
C ARG A 466 -4.20 24.54 13.42
N ALA A 467 -4.07 25.87 13.53
CA ALA A 467 -5.06 26.69 14.19
C ALA A 467 -6.44 26.57 13.53
N ASN A 468 -6.47 26.35 12.19
CA ASN A 468 -7.69 26.17 11.39
C ASN A 468 -8.14 24.70 11.35
N GLY A 469 -7.60 23.82 12.20
CA GLY A 469 -8.07 22.46 12.42
C GLY A 469 -7.36 21.36 11.61
N MET A 470 -6.25 21.68 10.92
CA MET A 470 -5.46 20.64 10.27
C MET A 470 -4.85 19.69 11.30
N GLN A 471 -5.20 18.41 11.22
CA GLN A 471 -4.54 17.35 11.99
C GLN A 471 -3.17 17.04 11.38
N THR A 472 -2.18 16.74 12.22
CA THR A 472 -0.86 16.29 11.76
C THR A 472 -0.87 14.82 11.36
N LEU A 473 0.17 14.36 10.66
CA LEU A 473 0.40 12.93 10.40
C LEU A 473 0.46 12.12 11.71
N LEU A 474 1.02 12.72 12.76
CA LEU A 474 1.11 12.09 14.07
C LEU A 474 -0.26 11.95 14.72
N ASP A 475 -1.12 12.97 14.66
CA ASP A 475 -2.46 12.94 15.26
C ASP A 475 -3.33 11.82 14.64
N ASP A 476 -3.32 11.72 13.29
CA ASP A 476 -4.01 10.64 12.57
C ASP A 476 -3.39 9.26 12.90
N GLY A 477 -2.06 9.20 12.98
CA GLY A 477 -1.34 7.98 13.37
C GLY A 477 -1.68 7.52 14.78
N VAL A 478 -1.72 8.42 15.76
CA VAL A 478 -2.09 8.12 17.16
C VAL A 478 -3.52 7.60 17.23
N THR A 479 -4.45 8.25 16.52
CA THR A 479 -5.84 7.77 16.43
C THR A 479 -5.90 6.33 15.93
N LYS A 480 -5.11 5.99 14.90
CA LYS A 480 -5.01 4.64 14.33
C LYS A 480 -4.32 3.65 15.28
N ALA A 481 -3.34 4.10 16.06
CA ALA A 481 -2.67 3.25 17.05
C ALA A 481 -3.61 2.91 18.22
N LEU A 482 -4.40 3.87 18.70
CA LEU A 482 -5.43 3.65 19.73
C LEU A 482 -6.53 2.71 19.22
N ALA A 483 -6.87 2.78 17.94
CA ALA A 483 -7.79 1.84 17.29
C ALA A 483 -7.16 0.43 17.05
N GLY A 484 -5.87 0.23 17.37
CA GLY A 484 -5.16 -1.03 17.19
C GLY A 484 -4.85 -1.38 15.72
N LEU A 485 -4.79 -0.39 14.85
CA LEU A 485 -4.46 -0.59 13.44
C LEU A 485 -2.95 -0.59 13.18
N THR A 486 -2.17 0.09 14.03
CA THR A 486 -0.69 0.15 13.99
C THR A 486 -0.14 0.27 15.42
N THR A 487 1.18 0.44 15.56
CA THR A 487 1.84 0.65 16.87
C THR A 487 2.48 2.04 16.95
N LEU A 488 2.74 2.53 18.16
CA LEU A 488 3.52 3.76 18.36
C LEU A 488 4.95 3.63 17.82
N ASP A 489 5.57 2.46 17.94
CA ASP A 489 6.93 2.22 17.43
C ASP A 489 6.99 2.39 15.92
N GLU A 490 5.95 1.96 15.22
CA GLU A 490 5.84 2.14 13.77
C GLU A 490 5.64 3.61 13.39
N LEU A 491 4.86 4.36 14.17
CA LEU A 491 4.71 5.81 14.01
C LEU A 491 6.03 6.53 14.26
N LYS A 492 6.75 6.19 15.35
CA LYS A 492 8.07 6.72 15.62
C LYS A 492 9.03 6.51 14.45
N ARG A 493 9.03 5.32 13.86
CA ARG A 493 9.89 4.98 12.73
C ARG A 493 9.61 5.81 11.47
N ILE A 494 8.36 6.17 11.23
CA ILE A 494 7.91 6.74 9.94
C ILE A 494 7.63 8.24 10.04
N VAL A 495 7.11 8.74 11.16
CA VAL A 495 6.58 10.11 11.31
C VAL A 495 7.49 10.98 12.17
N SER A 496 8.35 10.39 13.04
CA SER A 496 9.20 11.16 13.95
C SER A 496 10.23 12.02 13.21
N GLY A 497 10.29 13.29 13.57
CA GLY A 497 11.29 14.26 13.08
C GLY A 497 10.87 15.10 11.89
N GLU A 498 9.71 14.85 11.27
CA GLU A 498 9.31 15.56 10.04
C GLU A 498 8.46 16.81 10.32
N ASP A 499 7.64 16.82 11.38
CA ASP A 499 6.72 17.94 11.69
C ASP A 499 7.17 18.82 12.86
N GLY A 500 8.40 18.67 13.35
CA GLY A 500 8.82 19.31 14.60
C GLY A 500 8.12 18.73 15.84
N SER A 501 7.29 17.72 15.69
CA SER A 501 6.67 16.92 16.75
C SER A 501 7.50 15.65 16.94
N ALA A 502 8.46 15.68 17.85
CA ALA A 502 9.16 14.48 18.26
C ALA A 502 8.26 13.72 19.26
N LEU A 503 7.89 12.49 18.93
CA LEU A 503 7.54 11.54 19.98
C LEU A 503 8.82 11.32 20.79
N PRO A 504 8.81 11.51 22.11
CA PRO A 504 9.99 11.27 22.94
C PRO A 504 10.48 9.85 22.82
N ALA A 505 11.77 9.66 23.07
CA ALA A 505 12.51 8.42 22.87
C ALA A 505 11.99 7.25 23.70
#